data_5fec2e536f3302d6c92919bd14d2e559
#
_entry.id   5fec2e536f3302d6c92919bd14d2e559
#
_cell.length_a   1.000
_cell.length_b   1.000
_cell.length_c   1.000
_cell.angle_alpha   90.00
_cell.angle_beta   90.00
_cell.angle_gamma   90.00
#
_symmetry.space_group_name_H-M   'P 1'
#
loop_
_entity.id
_entity.type
_entity.pdbx_description
1 polymer ?
#
loop_
_entity_poly.entity_id
_entity_poly.type
_entity_poly.pdbx_seq_one_letter_code
_entity_poly.pdbx_strand_id
1 'polypeptide(L)'
;WHPFSEETAHAVKNYAPHQVILLPLYPQYSTTTTASSLSDWQGAAAAAGLNQPTAIIGCYPKAPGFIKAHARLLQVALAEADCEKSPPRVLFSAHGLPKRIILSGDPYQWQVEETASAVVRQLAVEGLDWRVCYQSRVGPLEWTGPSTEDEIARAGIEGKSVIVVPIAFVSEHSETLVELDIDYRRRAATAGV
;
A
#
# COMPACT_ATOMS: atom_id res chain seq x y z
N TRP A 1 11.77 -11.85 -12.30
CA TRP A 1 12.57 -10.93 -11.49
C TRP A 1 13.67 -11.70 -10.78
N HIS A 2 14.82 -11.13 -10.65
CA HIS A 2 15.93 -11.70 -9.89
C HIS A 2 16.27 -10.82 -8.69
N PRO A 3 16.78 -11.41 -7.59
CA PRO A 3 17.01 -12.86 -7.41
C PRO A 3 15.68 -13.60 -7.13
N PHE A 4 15.60 -14.87 -7.55
CA PHE A 4 14.51 -15.76 -7.12
C PHE A 4 14.74 -16.27 -5.69
N SER A 5 13.68 -16.77 -5.03
CA SER A 5 13.76 -17.31 -3.67
C SER A 5 14.78 -18.44 -3.54
N GLU A 6 14.90 -19.31 -4.55
CA GLU A 6 15.89 -20.39 -4.59
C GLU A 6 17.34 -19.86 -4.57
N GLU A 7 17.65 -18.89 -5.44
CA GLU A 7 18.97 -18.24 -5.50
C GLU A 7 19.31 -17.59 -4.16
N THR A 8 18.32 -16.87 -3.59
CA THR A 8 18.47 -16.19 -2.31
C THR A 8 18.67 -17.18 -1.16
N ALA A 9 17.91 -18.28 -1.12
CA ALA A 9 18.05 -19.30 -0.09
C ALA A 9 19.45 -19.95 -0.10
N HIS A 10 20.00 -20.25 -1.28
CA HIS A 10 21.36 -20.74 -1.41
C HIS A 10 22.40 -19.70 -0.96
N ALA A 11 22.22 -18.44 -1.31
CA ALA A 11 23.11 -17.36 -0.88
C ALA A 11 23.10 -17.19 0.64
N VAL A 12 21.91 -17.20 1.26
CA VAL A 12 21.75 -17.13 2.71
C VAL A 12 22.37 -18.32 3.42
N LYS A 13 22.21 -19.54 2.86
CA LYS A 13 22.86 -20.74 3.40
C LYS A 13 24.38 -20.62 3.38
N ASN A 14 24.94 -20.13 2.28
CA ASN A 14 26.40 -19.95 2.13
C ASN A 14 26.93 -18.85 3.07
N TYR A 15 26.13 -17.80 3.31
CA TYR A 15 26.46 -16.74 4.27
C TYR A 15 26.44 -17.25 5.72
N ALA A 16 25.71 -18.33 6.01
CA ALA A 16 25.58 -18.98 7.31
C ALA A 16 25.22 -18.02 8.47
N PRO A 17 24.13 -17.24 8.38
CA PRO A 17 23.74 -16.32 9.45
C PRO A 17 23.31 -17.10 10.70
N HIS A 18 23.35 -16.44 11.86
CA HIS A 18 22.78 -17.01 13.08
C HIS A 18 21.26 -17.08 13.04
N GLN A 19 20.62 -16.15 12.34
CA GLN A 19 19.17 -16.05 12.21
C GLN A 19 18.81 -15.40 10.86
N VAL A 20 17.66 -15.79 10.29
CA VAL A 20 17.03 -15.16 9.14
C VAL A 20 15.82 -14.36 9.61
N ILE A 21 15.66 -13.14 9.12
CA ILE A 21 14.44 -12.33 9.35
C ILE A 21 13.78 -12.06 8.01
N LEU A 22 12.55 -12.51 7.85
CA LEU A 22 11.73 -12.23 6.67
C LEU A 22 10.90 -10.97 6.93
N LEU A 23 11.17 -9.94 6.13
CA LEU A 23 10.46 -8.66 6.17
C LEU A 23 9.80 -8.41 4.82
N PRO A 24 8.56 -8.83 4.59
CA PRO A 24 7.80 -8.44 3.41
C PRO A 24 7.62 -6.93 3.37
N LEU A 25 7.87 -6.33 2.19
CA LEU A 25 7.67 -4.88 1.98
C LEU A 25 6.19 -4.55 1.71
N TYR A 26 5.29 -5.34 2.29
CA TYR A 26 3.85 -5.17 2.29
C TYR A 26 3.40 -4.86 3.73
N PRO A 27 3.08 -3.60 4.05
CA PRO A 27 2.70 -3.25 5.43
C PRO A 27 1.45 -3.97 5.91
N GLN A 28 0.48 -4.17 4.99
CA GLN A 28 -0.75 -4.90 5.23
C GLN A 28 -0.62 -6.33 4.73
N TYR A 29 -1.09 -7.27 5.53
CA TYR A 29 -1.09 -8.69 5.15
C TYR A 29 -2.16 -8.99 4.12
N SER A 30 -1.80 -9.81 3.13
CA SER A 30 -2.75 -10.51 2.26
C SER A 30 -2.27 -11.92 1.97
N THR A 31 -3.22 -12.82 1.77
CA THR A 31 -2.97 -14.18 1.27
C THR A 31 -2.33 -14.18 -0.12
N THR A 32 -2.58 -13.11 -0.90
CA THR A 32 -2.07 -12.95 -2.28
C THR A 32 -0.70 -12.29 -2.36
N THR A 33 -0.17 -11.76 -1.27
CA THR A 33 1.15 -11.11 -1.22
C THR A 33 2.03 -11.74 -0.13
N THR A 34 1.84 -11.37 1.13
CA THR A 34 2.66 -11.84 2.24
C THR A 34 2.65 -13.37 2.35
N ALA A 35 1.45 -13.99 2.34
CA ALA A 35 1.37 -15.45 2.48
C ALA A 35 2.02 -16.18 1.31
N SER A 36 1.77 -15.75 0.07
CA SER A 36 2.38 -16.37 -1.12
C SER A 36 3.91 -16.24 -1.12
N SER A 37 4.44 -15.06 -0.77
CA SER A 37 5.90 -14.83 -0.67
C SER A 37 6.53 -15.70 0.43
N LEU A 38 5.88 -15.84 1.56
CA LEU A 38 6.37 -16.69 2.67
C LEU A 38 6.34 -18.17 2.29
N SER A 39 5.30 -18.62 1.59
CA SER A 39 5.19 -20.00 1.11
C SER A 39 6.28 -20.33 0.09
N ASP A 40 6.54 -19.42 -0.84
CA ASP A 40 7.61 -19.57 -1.84
C ASP A 40 8.99 -19.64 -1.16
N TRP A 41 9.27 -18.72 -0.23
CA TRP A 41 10.50 -18.76 0.56
C TRP A 41 10.67 -20.07 1.36
N GLN A 42 9.61 -20.55 2.01
CA GLN A 42 9.68 -21.78 2.81
C GLN A 42 10.04 -22.98 1.93
N GLY A 43 9.43 -23.08 0.74
CA GLY A 43 9.78 -24.11 -0.24
C GLY A 43 11.25 -24.04 -0.67
N ALA A 44 11.72 -22.85 -1.03
CA ALA A 44 13.09 -22.63 -1.47
C ALA A 44 14.11 -22.88 -0.35
N ALA A 45 13.83 -22.42 0.87
CA ALA A 45 14.68 -22.66 2.04
C ALA A 45 14.80 -24.15 2.38
N ALA A 46 13.70 -24.90 2.32
CA ALA A 46 13.69 -26.33 2.54
C ALA A 46 14.50 -27.06 1.47
N ALA A 47 14.33 -26.73 0.19
CA ALA A 47 15.06 -27.30 -0.94
C ALA A 47 16.57 -27.02 -0.83
N ALA A 48 16.95 -25.82 -0.40
CA ALA A 48 18.35 -25.47 -0.16
C ALA A 48 18.93 -26.14 1.09
N GLY A 49 18.13 -26.74 1.97
CA GLY A 49 18.56 -27.26 3.27
C GLY A 49 19.00 -26.14 4.23
N LEU A 50 18.31 -25.02 4.23
CA LEU A 50 18.53 -23.89 5.13
C LEU A 50 17.82 -24.16 6.44
N ASN A 51 18.56 -24.37 7.53
CA ASN A 51 18.03 -24.78 8.84
C ASN A 51 18.15 -23.69 9.92
N GLN A 52 18.56 -22.49 9.55
CA GLN A 52 18.70 -21.37 10.47
C GLN A 52 17.35 -20.94 11.05
N PRO A 53 17.30 -20.55 12.34
CA PRO A 53 16.10 -19.99 12.93
C PRO A 53 15.57 -18.83 12.09
N THR A 54 14.29 -18.86 11.75
CA THR A 54 13.66 -17.84 10.90
C THR A 54 12.56 -17.14 11.65
N ALA A 55 12.67 -15.81 11.80
CA ALA A 55 11.62 -14.93 12.29
C ALA A 55 10.88 -14.28 11.14
N ILE A 56 9.57 -14.09 11.28
CA ILE A 56 8.72 -13.50 10.24
C ILE A 56 8.03 -12.25 10.79
N ILE A 57 8.17 -11.12 10.08
CA ILE A 57 7.38 -9.93 10.32
C ILE A 57 6.20 -9.99 9.35
N GLY A 58 5.08 -10.59 9.80
CA GLY A 58 3.95 -10.90 8.93
C GLY A 58 3.18 -9.68 8.42
N CYS A 59 3.09 -8.62 9.23
CA CYS A 59 2.49 -7.34 8.85
C CYS A 59 2.85 -6.25 9.87
N TYR A 60 2.72 -4.98 9.45
CA TYR A 60 3.00 -3.82 10.31
C TYR A 60 2.13 -2.60 9.97
N PRO A 61 0.79 -2.78 9.79
CA PRO A 61 -0.12 -1.74 9.28
C PRO A 61 -0.20 -0.52 10.20
N LYS A 62 0.11 -0.69 11.50
CA LYS A 62 0.08 0.39 12.51
C LYS A 62 1.42 0.59 13.22
N ALA A 63 2.53 0.15 12.61
CA ALA A 63 3.84 0.38 13.21
C ALA A 63 4.08 1.90 13.40
N PRO A 64 4.47 2.37 14.60
CA PRO A 64 4.53 3.80 14.89
C PRO A 64 5.43 4.59 13.94
N GLY A 65 6.56 4.04 13.53
CA GLY A 65 7.48 4.66 12.57
C GLY A 65 6.85 4.78 11.18
N PHE A 66 6.14 3.77 10.72
CA PHE A 66 5.43 3.76 9.44
C PHE A 66 4.31 4.82 9.40
N ILE A 67 3.47 4.86 10.43
CA ILE A 67 2.40 5.86 10.56
C ILE A 67 2.96 7.27 10.63
N LYS A 68 4.02 7.49 11.43
CA LYS A 68 4.66 8.81 11.56
C LYS A 68 5.28 9.28 10.25
N ALA A 69 5.89 8.38 9.47
CA ALA A 69 6.44 8.72 8.16
C ALA A 69 5.35 9.19 7.19
N HIS A 70 4.25 8.44 7.06
CA HIS A 70 3.12 8.85 6.23
C HIS A 70 2.49 10.17 6.69
N ALA A 71 2.26 10.35 7.98
CA ALA A 71 1.69 11.59 8.51
C ALA A 71 2.59 12.79 8.21
N ARG A 72 3.92 12.63 8.33
CA ARG A 72 4.87 13.71 8.01
C ARG A 72 4.86 14.09 6.54
N LEU A 73 4.86 13.10 5.63
CA LEU A 73 4.80 13.37 4.18
C LEU A 73 3.48 14.04 3.80
N LEU A 74 2.37 13.56 4.35
CA LEU A 74 1.06 14.16 4.12
C LEU A 74 0.97 15.58 4.69
N GLN A 75 1.57 15.86 5.83
CA GLN A 75 1.63 17.20 6.40
C GLN A 75 2.36 18.19 5.46
N VAL A 76 3.46 17.75 4.84
CA VAL A 76 4.17 18.56 3.83
C VAL A 76 3.28 18.81 2.61
N ALA A 77 2.67 17.76 2.06
CA ALA A 77 1.79 17.89 0.90
C ALA A 77 0.58 18.81 1.17
N LEU A 78 -0.01 18.74 2.37
CA LEU A 78 -1.09 19.64 2.77
C LEU A 78 -0.64 21.10 2.90
N ALA A 79 0.59 21.34 3.35
CA ALA A 79 1.15 22.69 3.45
C ALA A 79 1.50 23.31 2.08
N GLU A 80 1.83 22.46 1.10
CA GLU A 80 2.13 22.86 -0.28
C GLU A 80 0.88 22.99 -1.17
N ALA A 81 -0.24 22.38 -0.75
CA ALA A 81 -1.48 22.44 -1.50
C ALA A 81 -2.05 23.87 -1.51
N ASP A 82 -2.49 24.30 -2.71
CA ASP A 82 -3.21 25.56 -2.85
C ASP A 82 -4.62 25.42 -2.27
N CYS A 83 -4.84 26.04 -1.13
CA CYS A 83 -6.11 25.99 -0.38
C CYS A 83 -7.00 27.22 -0.63
N GLU A 84 -6.73 28.06 -1.65
CA GLU A 84 -7.49 29.32 -1.86
C GLU A 84 -8.99 29.09 -2.03
N LYS A 85 -9.40 27.93 -2.57
CA LYS A 85 -10.82 27.62 -2.81
C LYS A 85 -11.44 26.66 -1.79
N SER A 86 -10.75 25.60 -1.44
CA SER A 86 -11.19 24.62 -0.43
C SER A 86 -10.03 23.70 -0.03
N PRO A 87 -10.04 23.15 1.22
CA PRO A 87 -9.05 22.14 1.59
C PRO A 87 -9.08 20.94 0.65
N PRO A 88 -7.91 20.37 0.29
CA PRO A 88 -7.84 19.22 -0.60
C PRO A 88 -8.46 17.98 0.04
N ARG A 89 -9.00 17.09 -0.79
CA ARG A 89 -9.38 15.74 -0.37
C ARG A 89 -8.16 14.84 -0.39
N VAL A 90 -7.93 14.11 0.70
CA VAL A 90 -6.89 13.10 0.81
C VAL A 90 -7.43 11.73 0.38
N LEU A 91 -6.84 11.14 -0.64
CA LEU A 91 -7.17 9.79 -1.13
C LEU A 91 -6.06 8.82 -0.71
N PHE A 92 -6.33 8.00 0.31
CA PHE A 92 -5.46 6.90 0.68
C PHE A 92 -5.69 5.76 -0.31
N SER A 93 -4.79 5.66 -1.29
CA SER A 93 -4.89 4.69 -2.37
C SER A 93 -4.08 3.43 -2.06
N ALA A 94 -4.71 2.27 -2.20
CA ALA A 94 -4.09 0.96 -2.04
C ALA A 94 -4.39 0.09 -3.26
N HIS A 95 -3.55 -0.93 -3.51
CA HIS A 95 -3.84 -1.88 -4.58
C HIS A 95 -5.16 -2.60 -4.32
N GLY A 96 -6.02 -2.66 -5.32
CA GLY A 96 -7.30 -3.35 -5.23
C GLY A 96 -7.12 -4.87 -5.14
N LEU A 97 -8.02 -5.53 -4.42
CA LEU A 97 -8.13 -6.99 -4.42
C LEU A 97 -9.52 -7.41 -4.90
N PRO A 98 -9.65 -8.56 -5.58
CA PRO A 98 -10.96 -9.12 -5.87
C PRO A 98 -11.75 -9.32 -4.57
N LYS A 99 -12.99 -8.86 -4.53
CA LYS A 99 -13.86 -8.97 -3.33
C LYS A 99 -13.95 -10.38 -2.76
N ARG A 100 -13.90 -11.40 -3.61
CA ARG A 100 -13.90 -12.80 -3.17
C ARG A 100 -12.77 -13.12 -2.20
N ILE A 101 -11.60 -12.48 -2.35
CA ILE A 101 -10.45 -12.69 -1.46
C ILE A 101 -10.78 -12.13 -0.07
N ILE A 102 -11.34 -10.93 -0.01
CA ILE A 102 -11.77 -10.30 1.26
C ILE A 102 -12.88 -11.13 1.93
N LEU A 103 -13.87 -11.56 1.15
CA LEU A 103 -14.97 -12.41 1.66
C LEU A 103 -14.49 -13.77 2.17
N SER A 104 -13.34 -14.25 1.71
CA SER A 104 -12.70 -15.46 2.24
C SER A 104 -11.93 -15.23 3.55
N GLY A 105 -11.99 -14.03 4.12
CA GLY A 105 -11.39 -13.71 5.42
C GLY A 105 -10.00 -13.06 5.33
N ASP A 106 -9.58 -12.60 4.14
CA ASP A 106 -8.33 -11.86 4.00
C ASP A 106 -8.42 -10.51 4.72
N PRO A 107 -7.49 -10.18 5.65
CA PRO A 107 -7.58 -8.98 6.46
C PRO A 107 -7.12 -7.71 5.75
N TYR A 108 -6.67 -7.78 4.51
CA TYR A 108 -6.00 -6.69 3.80
C TYR A 108 -6.81 -5.39 3.81
N GLN A 109 -8.07 -5.45 3.39
CA GLN A 109 -8.92 -4.26 3.33
C GLN A 109 -9.04 -3.59 4.70
N TRP A 110 -9.36 -4.36 5.73
CA TRP A 110 -9.44 -3.85 7.10
C TRP A 110 -8.11 -3.25 7.57
N GLN A 111 -6.98 -3.89 7.28
CA GLN A 111 -5.66 -3.36 7.66
C GLN A 111 -5.32 -2.06 6.92
N VAL A 112 -5.71 -1.91 5.65
CA VAL A 112 -5.56 -0.65 4.90
C VAL A 112 -6.37 0.47 5.55
N GLU A 113 -7.64 0.23 5.87
CA GLU A 113 -8.52 1.18 6.54
C GLU A 113 -7.98 1.58 7.92
N GLU A 114 -7.46 0.63 8.70
CA GLU A 114 -6.81 0.88 9.99
C GLU A 114 -5.53 1.72 9.84
N THR A 115 -4.73 1.48 8.80
CA THR A 115 -3.54 2.28 8.50
C THR A 115 -3.93 3.73 8.19
N ALA A 116 -4.86 3.95 7.28
CA ALA A 116 -5.35 5.28 6.92
C ALA A 116 -5.89 6.03 8.14
N SER A 117 -6.75 5.36 8.93
CA SER A 117 -7.28 5.93 10.17
C SER A 117 -6.18 6.29 11.18
N ALA A 118 -5.13 5.47 11.27
CA ALA A 118 -4.00 5.75 12.17
C ALA A 118 -3.18 6.95 11.68
N VAL A 119 -2.97 7.11 10.37
CA VAL A 119 -2.29 8.28 9.79
C VAL A 119 -3.09 9.56 10.05
N VAL A 120 -4.40 9.53 9.84
CA VAL A 120 -5.30 10.68 10.10
C VAL A 120 -5.25 11.09 11.57
N ARG A 121 -5.33 10.12 12.49
CA ARG A 121 -5.20 10.39 13.93
C ARG A 121 -3.83 10.99 14.28
N GLN A 122 -2.76 10.49 13.67
CA GLN A 122 -1.40 11.00 13.89
C GLN A 122 -1.21 12.42 13.35
N LEU A 123 -1.87 12.74 12.23
CA LEU A 123 -1.84 14.06 11.62
C LEU A 123 -2.56 15.12 12.46
N ALA A 124 -3.65 14.72 13.15
CA ALA A 124 -4.45 15.56 14.06
C ALA A 124 -4.99 16.84 13.40
N VAL A 125 -5.34 16.80 12.11
CA VAL A 125 -6.00 17.91 11.40
C VAL A 125 -7.51 17.76 11.54
N GLU A 126 -8.16 18.74 12.16
CA GLU A 126 -9.60 18.75 12.35
C GLU A 126 -10.34 18.96 11.01
N GLY A 127 -11.40 18.20 10.79
CA GLY A 127 -12.22 18.32 9.57
C GLY A 127 -11.54 17.85 8.29
N LEU A 128 -10.43 17.13 8.34
CA LEU A 128 -9.78 16.60 7.14
C LEU A 128 -10.74 15.78 6.30
N ASP A 129 -10.94 16.17 5.04
CA ASP A 129 -11.70 15.38 4.05
C ASP A 129 -10.79 14.26 3.50
N TRP A 130 -11.10 13.01 3.82
CA TRP A 130 -10.30 11.88 3.39
C TRP A 130 -11.15 10.66 3.03
N ARG A 131 -10.62 9.82 2.13
CA ARG A 131 -11.21 8.56 1.69
C ARG A 131 -10.14 7.48 1.57
N VAL A 132 -10.53 6.23 1.80
CA VAL A 132 -9.75 5.06 1.33
C VAL A 132 -10.32 4.66 -0.04
N CYS A 133 -9.44 4.41 -0.99
CA CYS A 133 -9.80 3.99 -2.34
C CYS A 133 -8.79 2.96 -2.87
N TYR A 134 -9.13 2.32 -3.99
CA TYR A 134 -8.35 1.20 -4.50
C TYR A 134 -8.04 1.37 -5.97
N GLN A 135 -6.76 1.15 -6.32
CA GLN A 135 -6.20 1.26 -7.65
C GLN A 135 -5.99 -0.09 -8.33
N SER A 136 -5.51 -0.09 -9.58
CA SER A 136 -5.08 -1.27 -10.33
C SER A 136 -6.17 -2.34 -10.49
N ARG A 137 -7.40 -1.90 -10.63
CA ARG A 137 -8.57 -2.77 -10.82
C ARG A 137 -8.71 -3.11 -12.30
N VAL A 138 -8.52 -4.38 -12.66
CA VAL A 138 -8.51 -4.82 -14.05
C VAL A 138 -9.46 -5.98 -14.31
N GLY A 139 -10.02 -6.03 -15.52
CA GLY A 139 -10.91 -7.09 -15.96
C GLY A 139 -12.30 -7.08 -15.30
N PRO A 140 -13.09 -8.12 -15.50
CA PRO A 140 -14.52 -8.16 -15.16
C PRO A 140 -14.82 -8.56 -13.71
N LEU A 141 -13.79 -8.72 -12.86
CA LEU A 141 -13.98 -9.13 -11.47
C LEU A 141 -14.58 -7.99 -10.64
N GLU A 142 -15.31 -8.35 -9.61
CA GLU A 142 -15.71 -7.41 -8.57
C GLU A 142 -14.54 -7.18 -7.61
N TRP A 143 -14.12 -5.92 -7.50
CA TRP A 143 -12.95 -5.48 -6.74
C TRP A 143 -13.35 -4.75 -5.46
N THR A 144 -12.41 -4.64 -4.51
CA THR A 144 -12.52 -3.67 -3.41
C THR A 144 -12.76 -2.27 -3.97
N GLY A 145 -13.45 -1.43 -3.22
CA GLY A 145 -13.84 -0.09 -3.69
C GLY A 145 -14.05 0.89 -2.53
N PRO A 146 -14.27 2.16 -2.87
CA PRO A 146 -14.38 2.75 -4.21
C PRO A 146 -13.07 2.71 -5.01
N SER A 147 -13.12 2.89 -6.35
CA SER A 147 -11.90 3.04 -7.13
C SER A 147 -11.26 4.41 -6.91
N THR A 148 -9.95 4.49 -7.02
CA THR A 148 -9.23 5.77 -6.95
C THR A 148 -9.66 6.70 -8.09
N GLU A 149 -9.92 6.15 -9.26
CA GLU A 149 -10.40 6.89 -10.44
C GLU A 149 -11.78 7.52 -10.21
N ASP A 150 -12.71 6.77 -9.60
CA ASP A 150 -14.06 7.31 -9.28
C ASP A 150 -13.98 8.42 -8.23
N GLU A 151 -13.08 8.31 -7.25
CA GLU A 151 -12.90 9.35 -6.22
C GLU A 151 -12.22 10.61 -6.78
N ILE A 152 -11.29 10.48 -7.74
CA ILE A 152 -10.73 11.62 -8.48
C ILE A 152 -11.83 12.32 -9.30
N ALA A 153 -12.64 11.56 -10.07
CA ALA A 153 -13.74 12.12 -10.83
C ALA A 153 -14.76 12.83 -9.93
N ARG A 154 -15.08 12.24 -8.78
CA ARG A 154 -15.96 12.86 -7.77
C ARG A 154 -15.38 14.17 -7.23
N ALA A 155 -14.08 14.21 -6.93
CA ALA A 155 -13.42 15.43 -6.48
C ALA A 155 -13.53 16.56 -7.53
N GLY A 156 -13.37 16.25 -8.83
CA GLY A 156 -13.57 17.20 -9.91
C GLY A 156 -14.99 17.76 -9.96
N ILE A 157 -16.02 16.91 -9.84
CA ILE A 157 -17.42 17.36 -9.78
C ILE A 157 -17.66 18.28 -8.57
N GLU A 158 -17.03 18.00 -7.45
CA GLU A 158 -17.15 18.78 -6.21
C GLU A 158 -16.21 20.01 -6.17
N GLY A 159 -15.40 20.25 -7.21
CA GLY A 159 -14.45 21.36 -7.29
C GLY A 159 -13.34 21.31 -6.26
N LYS A 160 -12.89 20.11 -5.86
CA LYS A 160 -11.85 19.88 -4.88
C LYS A 160 -10.55 19.44 -5.51
N SER A 161 -9.44 19.97 -5.01
CA SER A 161 -8.12 19.40 -5.28
C SER A 161 -7.92 18.09 -4.51
N VAL A 162 -6.95 17.26 -4.95
CA VAL A 162 -6.71 15.93 -4.42
C VAL A 162 -5.24 15.72 -4.06
N ILE A 163 -5.00 15.11 -2.91
CA ILE A 163 -3.70 14.55 -2.53
C ILE A 163 -3.84 13.04 -2.51
N VAL A 164 -3.10 12.31 -3.36
CA VAL A 164 -3.07 10.85 -3.37
C VAL A 164 -1.94 10.35 -2.50
N VAL A 165 -2.26 9.47 -1.56
CA VAL A 165 -1.31 8.85 -0.63
C VAL A 165 -1.25 7.34 -0.88
N PRO A 166 -0.12 6.80 -1.38
CA PRO A 166 0.05 5.36 -1.62
C PRO A 166 0.25 4.60 -0.31
N ILE A 167 -0.86 4.30 0.38
CA ILE A 167 -0.86 3.83 1.78
C ILE A 167 -0.37 2.40 1.99
N ALA A 168 -0.33 1.59 0.92
CA ALA A 168 0.06 0.19 0.97
C ALA A 168 1.49 -0.07 0.48
N PHE A 169 2.29 0.99 0.32
CA PHE A 169 3.64 0.92 -0.24
C PHE A 169 4.68 1.49 0.72
N VAL A 170 5.88 0.90 0.70
CA VAL A 170 7.05 1.36 1.47
C VAL A 170 8.22 1.76 0.58
N SER A 171 8.08 1.58 -0.73
CA SER A 171 9.05 1.96 -1.75
C SER A 171 8.34 2.35 -3.03
N GLU A 172 9.03 3.10 -3.89
CA GLU A 172 8.53 3.40 -5.23
C GLU A 172 8.62 2.19 -6.15
N HIS A 173 7.65 2.05 -7.04
CA HIS A 173 7.61 1.07 -8.11
C HIS A 173 6.67 1.53 -9.24
N SER A 174 6.43 0.69 -10.25
CA SER A 174 5.65 1.07 -11.44
C SER A 174 4.24 1.62 -11.11
N GLU A 175 3.56 1.11 -10.10
CA GLU A 175 2.24 1.63 -9.72
C GLU A 175 2.34 3.05 -9.14
N THR A 176 3.31 3.33 -8.27
CA THR A 176 3.47 4.67 -7.70
C THR A 176 3.96 5.68 -8.73
N LEU A 177 4.90 5.28 -9.59
CA LEU A 177 5.54 6.17 -10.56
C LEU A 177 4.74 6.36 -11.86
N VAL A 178 3.98 5.37 -12.29
CA VAL A 178 3.22 5.42 -13.55
C VAL A 178 1.74 5.63 -13.27
N GLU A 179 1.09 4.69 -12.57
CA GLU A 179 -0.36 4.74 -12.36
C GLU A 179 -0.75 5.95 -11.50
N LEU A 180 -0.12 6.12 -10.33
CA LEU A 180 -0.49 7.22 -9.42
C LEU A 180 0.05 8.56 -9.89
N ASP A 181 1.32 8.66 -10.29
CA ASP A 181 1.91 9.95 -10.63
C ASP A 181 1.54 10.40 -12.06
N ILE A 182 1.65 9.54 -13.06
CA ILE A 182 1.42 9.93 -14.46
C ILE A 182 -0.07 9.83 -14.83
N ASP A 183 -0.67 8.65 -14.66
CA ASP A 183 -2.01 8.39 -15.19
C ASP A 183 -3.09 9.09 -14.36
N TYR A 184 -3.01 9.04 -13.03
CA TYR A 184 -3.99 9.71 -12.19
C TYR A 184 -3.83 11.23 -12.21
N ARG A 185 -2.61 11.77 -12.35
CA ARG A 185 -2.41 13.20 -12.57
C ARG A 185 -3.08 13.66 -13.88
N ARG A 186 -2.96 12.89 -14.95
CA ARG A 186 -3.65 13.18 -16.23
C ARG A 186 -5.17 13.12 -16.09
N ARG A 187 -5.70 12.10 -15.38
CA ARG A 187 -7.14 11.98 -15.10
C ARG A 187 -7.65 13.15 -14.25
N ALA A 188 -6.91 13.53 -13.22
CA ALA A 188 -7.24 14.66 -12.36
C ALA A 188 -7.33 15.97 -13.19
N ALA A 189 -6.33 16.26 -14.01
CA ALA A 189 -6.35 17.42 -14.89
C ALA A 189 -7.57 17.42 -15.86
N THR A 190 -7.94 16.24 -16.39
CA THR A 190 -9.13 16.09 -17.26
C THR A 190 -10.43 16.30 -16.49
N ALA A 191 -10.46 15.93 -15.22
CA ALA A 191 -11.62 16.11 -14.33
C ALA A 191 -11.71 17.52 -13.71
N GLY A 192 -10.73 18.38 -13.95
CA GLY A 192 -10.67 19.74 -13.38
C GLY A 192 -10.22 19.78 -11.92
N VAL A 193 -9.44 18.78 -11.49
CA VAL A 193 -8.86 18.62 -10.14
C VAL A 193 -7.49 19.29 -10.08
#